data_5c01b2eff8de8aab0bb15fea9ef65e3a
#
_entry.id   5c01b2eff8de8aab0bb15fea9ef65e3a
#
_cell.length_a   1.000
_cell.length_b   1.000
_cell.length_c   1.000
_cell.angle_alpha   90.00
_cell.angle_beta   90.00
_cell.angle_gamma   90.00
#
_symmetry.space_group_name_H-M   'P 1'
#
loop_
_entity.id
_entity.type
_entity.pdbx_description
1 polymer ?
#
loop_
_entity_poly.entity_id
_entity_poly.type
_entity_poly.pdbx_seq_one_letter_code
_entity_poly.pdbx_strand_id
1 'polypeptide(L)'
;VKGTVGELGEFGLIRELTSRLTTTPAVRLGPGDDAAVVAAPDRRVVASTDVLLEGRHFRRDWSTAYDVGRKAAAQNLADIAAMGAVPTAVLLALVVPAELPATWPVELMDGIRDECQVAGAAVVGGDVVRGETITVSITALGDLRNHEPVTRSGAQPGDVVAVTGWLGWSAAGLAVLARGFRSPRAFVEAHRRPEPPYHAGPAAASLGATAMTDVSDGLIADLGHIAEASKVRIDLHTTAIDVPTQMSDIGQAVGVDPLQWVLTGGEDHAIVATFPPDVKLPARWRVIGEVVSPSALPQVTVDGAPWDRASGWDHFGDGYEYGGFGDEGADGPGEDGA
;
A
#
# COMPACT_ATOMS: atom_id res chain seq x y z
N VAL A 1 -26.98 -8.96 -9.24
CA VAL A 1 -26.85 -10.32 -8.67
C VAL A 1 -27.72 -10.40 -7.43
N LYS A 2 -28.46 -11.51 -7.22
CA LYS A 2 -29.28 -11.77 -6.03
C LYS A 2 -28.83 -13.05 -5.35
N GLY A 3 -29.13 -13.16 -4.05
CA GLY A 3 -28.81 -14.35 -3.26
C GLY A 3 -27.39 -14.34 -2.67
N THR A 4 -26.94 -15.50 -2.18
CA THR A 4 -25.63 -15.71 -1.59
C THR A 4 -24.63 -16.29 -2.60
N VAL A 5 -23.36 -16.29 -2.25
CA VAL A 5 -22.29 -16.95 -3.04
C VAL A 5 -22.59 -18.44 -3.21
N GLY A 6 -23.03 -19.11 -2.14
CA GLY A 6 -23.38 -20.54 -2.19
C GLY A 6 -24.57 -20.84 -3.11
N GLU A 7 -25.58 -19.97 -3.15
CA GLU A 7 -26.73 -20.12 -4.07
C GLU A 7 -26.37 -19.89 -5.53
N LEU A 8 -25.45 -18.96 -5.80
CA LEU A 8 -24.96 -18.69 -7.16
C LEU A 8 -24.03 -19.81 -7.67
N GLY A 9 -23.30 -20.41 -6.76
CA GLY A 9 -22.29 -21.42 -7.04
C GLY A 9 -21.02 -20.83 -7.69
N GLU A 10 -19.96 -21.61 -7.74
CA GLU A 10 -18.64 -21.21 -8.25
C GLU A 10 -18.73 -20.64 -9.68
N PHE A 11 -19.21 -21.43 -10.64
CA PHE A 11 -19.27 -21.00 -12.04
C PHE A 11 -20.26 -19.84 -12.29
N GLY A 12 -21.31 -19.73 -11.47
CA GLY A 12 -22.23 -18.60 -11.50
C GLY A 12 -21.50 -17.31 -11.08
N LEU A 13 -20.76 -17.37 -9.99
CA LEU A 13 -19.97 -16.24 -9.51
C LEU A 13 -18.87 -15.85 -10.51
N ILE A 14 -18.09 -16.80 -11.01
CA ILE A 14 -17.04 -16.54 -12.01
C ILE A 14 -17.59 -15.83 -13.25
N ARG A 15 -18.75 -16.26 -13.77
CA ARG A 15 -19.39 -15.56 -14.91
C ARG A 15 -19.76 -14.13 -14.60
N GLU A 16 -20.30 -13.85 -13.42
CA GLU A 16 -20.64 -12.48 -13.00
C GLU A 16 -19.39 -11.62 -12.88
N LEU A 17 -18.32 -12.13 -12.26
CA LEU A 17 -17.06 -11.41 -12.09
C LEU A 17 -16.40 -11.13 -13.44
N THR A 18 -16.27 -12.13 -14.31
CA THR A 18 -15.59 -12.00 -15.61
C THR A 18 -16.36 -11.11 -16.60
N SER A 19 -17.70 -11.07 -16.51
CA SER A 19 -18.53 -10.23 -17.39
C SER A 19 -18.25 -8.72 -17.26
N ARG A 20 -17.58 -8.29 -16.18
CA ARG A 20 -17.29 -6.89 -15.85
C ARG A 20 -15.88 -6.46 -16.20
N LEU A 21 -15.04 -7.40 -16.65
CA LEU A 21 -13.62 -7.13 -16.90
C LEU A 21 -13.41 -6.34 -18.17
N THR A 22 -12.40 -5.48 -18.12
CA THR A 22 -11.88 -4.72 -19.26
C THR A 22 -10.53 -5.32 -19.68
N THR A 23 -10.10 -5.03 -20.89
CA THR A 23 -8.83 -5.52 -21.40
C THR A 23 -7.90 -4.36 -21.77
N THR A 24 -6.60 -4.65 -21.86
CA THR A 24 -5.57 -3.71 -22.31
C THR A 24 -4.77 -4.33 -23.46
N PRO A 25 -3.98 -3.54 -24.21
CA PRO A 25 -3.12 -4.08 -25.27
C PRO A 25 -2.08 -5.12 -24.79
N ALA A 26 -1.74 -5.14 -23.51
CA ALA A 26 -0.85 -6.14 -22.92
C ALA A 26 -1.50 -7.52 -22.84
N VAL A 27 -2.83 -7.61 -22.73
CA VAL A 27 -3.57 -8.87 -22.63
C VAL A 27 -3.81 -9.42 -24.04
N ARG A 28 -3.23 -10.59 -24.34
CA ARG A 28 -3.38 -11.30 -25.63
C ARG A 28 -4.49 -12.34 -25.58
N LEU A 29 -4.66 -12.98 -24.41
CA LEU A 29 -5.76 -13.88 -24.10
C LEU A 29 -6.17 -13.59 -22.64
N GLY A 30 -7.41 -13.22 -22.42
CA GLY A 30 -7.98 -12.96 -21.09
C GLY A 30 -8.70 -14.19 -20.50
N PRO A 31 -9.58 -13.99 -19.51
CA PRO A 31 -10.32 -15.06 -18.86
C PRO A 31 -11.21 -15.85 -19.82
N GLY A 32 -11.36 -17.16 -19.58
CA GLY A 32 -12.21 -18.06 -20.36
C GLY A 32 -11.51 -19.28 -20.89
N ASP A 33 -10.21 -19.38 -20.69
CA ASP A 33 -9.37 -20.55 -20.97
C ASP A 33 -8.61 -20.94 -19.67
N ASP A 34 -7.82 -22.04 -19.70
CA ASP A 34 -7.06 -22.52 -18.54
C ASP A 34 -6.06 -21.48 -17.98
N ALA A 35 -5.58 -20.56 -18.84
CA ALA A 35 -4.67 -19.50 -18.45
C ALA A 35 -4.79 -18.26 -19.35
N ALA A 36 -4.41 -17.10 -18.83
CA ALA A 36 -4.26 -15.88 -19.59
C ALA A 36 -2.91 -15.80 -20.31
N VAL A 37 -2.84 -15.03 -21.42
CA VAL A 37 -1.59 -14.70 -22.10
C VAL A 37 -1.35 -13.20 -22.03
N VAL A 38 -0.29 -12.80 -21.33
CA VAL A 38 0.14 -11.42 -21.15
C VAL A 38 1.44 -11.19 -21.91
N ALA A 39 1.53 -10.07 -22.62
CA ALA A 39 2.75 -9.72 -23.36
C ALA A 39 3.89 -9.36 -22.40
N ALA A 40 5.09 -9.86 -22.68
CA ALA A 40 6.34 -9.48 -22.04
C ALA A 40 7.32 -8.97 -23.12
N PRO A 41 7.19 -7.69 -23.55
CA PRO A 41 7.89 -7.18 -24.75
C PRO A 41 9.42 -7.24 -24.64
N ASP A 42 9.98 -7.03 -23.45
CA ASP A 42 11.42 -7.12 -23.18
C ASP A 42 11.86 -8.47 -22.61
N ARG A 43 10.98 -9.48 -22.64
CA ARG A 43 11.19 -10.85 -22.13
C ARG A 43 11.41 -10.94 -20.63
N ARG A 44 11.07 -9.90 -19.88
CA ARG A 44 11.09 -9.85 -18.41
C ARG A 44 9.69 -9.50 -17.91
N VAL A 45 9.36 -9.98 -16.73
CA VAL A 45 8.11 -9.66 -16.02
C VAL A 45 8.47 -9.32 -14.58
N VAL A 46 8.02 -8.17 -14.12
CA VAL A 46 8.02 -7.85 -12.68
C VAL A 46 6.75 -8.45 -12.10
N ALA A 47 6.84 -9.13 -10.97
CA ALA A 47 5.69 -9.75 -10.30
C ALA A 47 5.76 -9.49 -8.80
N SER A 48 4.61 -9.19 -8.20
CA SER A 48 4.40 -9.08 -6.76
C SER A 48 3.09 -9.75 -6.38
N THR A 49 2.94 -10.13 -5.11
CA THR A 49 1.69 -10.68 -4.58
C THR A 49 1.50 -10.32 -3.12
N ASP A 50 0.32 -9.81 -2.79
CA ASP A 50 -0.12 -9.50 -1.44
C ASP A 50 -1.46 -10.10 -1.12
N VAL A 51 -1.77 -10.14 0.18
CA VAL A 51 -2.99 -10.71 0.72
C VAL A 51 -3.66 -9.75 1.68
N LEU A 52 -4.95 -9.48 1.49
CA LEU A 52 -5.82 -8.84 2.47
C LEU A 52 -6.70 -9.88 3.17
N LEU A 53 -6.71 -9.82 4.49
CA LEU A 53 -7.51 -10.69 5.36
C LEU A 53 -8.53 -9.85 6.14
N GLU A 54 -9.81 -10.24 6.11
CA GLU A 54 -10.85 -9.60 6.93
C GLU A 54 -10.50 -9.67 8.42
N GLY A 55 -10.68 -8.57 9.12
CA GLY A 55 -10.32 -8.42 10.53
C GLY A 55 -8.86 -8.02 10.78
N ARG A 56 -7.98 -8.11 9.78
CA ARG A 56 -6.56 -7.69 9.86
C ARG A 56 -6.27 -6.46 8.99
N HIS A 57 -6.67 -6.47 7.73
CA HIS A 57 -6.32 -5.44 6.75
C HIS A 57 -7.54 -4.62 6.32
N PHE A 58 -8.74 -5.11 6.59
CA PHE A 58 -10.00 -4.40 6.39
C PHE A 58 -11.11 -4.95 7.29
N ARG A 59 -12.15 -4.13 7.48
CA ARG A 59 -13.39 -4.50 8.19
C ARG A 59 -14.56 -4.06 7.35
N ARG A 60 -15.60 -4.92 7.24
CA ARG A 60 -16.81 -4.62 6.45
C ARG A 60 -17.69 -3.52 7.05
N ASP A 61 -17.56 -3.22 8.33
CA ASP A 61 -18.22 -2.08 8.97
C ASP A 61 -17.50 -0.74 8.72
N TRP A 62 -16.26 -0.78 8.19
CA TRP A 62 -15.46 0.39 7.84
C TRP A 62 -15.38 0.61 6.33
N SER A 63 -15.29 -0.44 5.53
CA SER A 63 -15.05 -0.39 4.09
C SER A 63 -16.11 -1.19 3.34
N THR A 64 -16.59 -0.66 2.23
CA THR A 64 -17.42 -1.40 1.27
C THR A 64 -16.60 -2.45 0.52
N ALA A 65 -17.25 -3.40 -0.13
CA ALA A 65 -16.56 -4.36 -0.99
C ALA A 65 -15.78 -3.67 -2.11
N TYR A 66 -16.33 -2.61 -2.68
CA TYR A 66 -15.67 -1.77 -3.68
C TYR A 66 -14.38 -1.13 -3.12
N ASP A 67 -14.41 -0.58 -1.90
CA ASP A 67 -13.22 -0.01 -1.25
C ASP A 67 -12.13 -1.06 -1.06
N VAL A 68 -12.51 -2.26 -0.58
CA VAL A 68 -11.58 -3.38 -0.40
C VAL A 68 -10.95 -3.79 -1.73
N GLY A 69 -11.74 -3.83 -2.80
CA GLY A 69 -11.24 -4.11 -4.16
C GLY A 69 -10.22 -3.08 -4.64
N ARG A 70 -10.51 -1.78 -4.45
CA ARG A 70 -9.59 -0.70 -4.76
C ARG A 70 -8.28 -0.85 -3.98
N LYS A 71 -8.36 -1.05 -2.65
CA LYS A 71 -7.22 -1.22 -1.76
C LYS A 71 -6.35 -2.42 -2.15
N ALA A 72 -6.97 -3.59 -2.37
CA ALA A 72 -6.26 -4.81 -2.75
C ALA A 72 -5.48 -4.67 -4.06
N ALA A 73 -6.06 -4.01 -5.06
CA ALA A 73 -5.37 -3.75 -6.31
C ALA A 73 -4.27 -2.68 -6.13
N ALA A 74 -4.56 -1.61 -5.37
CA ALA A 74 -3.65 -0.48 -5.20
C ALA A 74 -2.30 -0.89 -4.62
N GLN A 75 -2.27 -1.68 -3.53
CA GLN A 75 -1.02 -2.10 -2.91
C GLN A 75 -0.14 -2.91 -3.86
N ASN A 76 -0.70 -3.90 -4.55
CA ASN A 76 0.05 -4.75 -5.48
C ASN A 76 0.55 -3.99 -6.72
N LEU A 77 -0.24 -3.04 -7.23
CA LEU A 77 0.16 -2.21 -8.38
C LEU A 77 1.22 -1.17 -7.98
N ALA A 78 1.23 -0.75 -6.70
CA ALA A 78 2.27 0.12 -6.15
C ALA A 78 3.64 -0.57 -6.11
N ASP A 79 3.72 -1.84 -5.71
CA ASP A 79 4.95 -2.63 -5.75
C ASP A 79 5.56 -2.67 -7.16
N ILE A 80 4.70 -2.92 -8.16
CA ILE A 80 5.15 -2.92 -9.55
C ILE A 80 5.73 -1.56 -9.95
N ALA A 81 5.05 -0.49 -9.59
CA ALA A 81 5.52 0.87 -9.86
C ALA A 81 6.82 1.18 -9.10
N ALA A 82 6.94 0.74 -7.84
CA ALA A 82 8.13 0.90 -7.01
C ALA A 82 9.39 0.23 -7.58
N MET A 83 9.22 -0.77 -8.47
CA MET A 83 10.32 -1.36 -9.23
C MET A 83 10.68 -0.59 -10.51
N GLY A 84 10.04 0.55 -10.78
CA GLY A 84 10.19 1.30 -12.02
C GLY A 84 9.44 0.69 -13.21
N ALA A 85 8.58 -0.30 -12.98
CA ALA A 85 7.80 -0.98 -13.99
C ALA A 85 6.40 -0.37 -14.16
N VAL A 86 5.81 -0.59 -15.33
CA VAL A 86 4.41 -0.22 -15.61
C VAL A 86 3.54 -1.43 -15.36
N PRO A 87 2.51 -1.34 -14.49
CA PRO A 87 1.56 -2.41 -14.29
C PRO A 87 0.87 -2.83 -15.59
N THR A 88 0.64 -4.13 -15.79
CA THR A 88 0.04 -4.66 -17.03
C THR A 88 -1.15 -5.58 -16.78
N ALA A 89 -1.08 -6.43 -15.75
CA ALA A 89 -2.12 -7.40 -15.46
C ALA A 89 -2.16 -7.75 -13.96
N VAL A 90 -3.33 -8.23 -13.51
CA VAL A 90 -3.48 -8.83 -12.18
C VAL A 90 -4.25 -10.14 -12.26
N LEU A 91 -3.94 -11.04 -11.33
CA LEU A 91 -4.69 -12.26 -11.03
C LEU A 91 -5.28 -12.14 -9.63
N LEU A 92 -6.52 -12.60 -9.44
CA LEU A 92 -7.24 -12.58 -8.17
C LEU A 92 -7.43 -14.01 -7.64
N ALA A 93 -6.96 -14.31 -6.43
CA ALA A 93 -7.41 -15.46 -5.65
C ALA A 93 -8.32 -14.95 -4.52
N LEU A 94 -9.56 -15.45 -4.50
CA LEU A 94 -10.61 -14.98 -3.61
C LEU A 94 -11.16 -16.15 -2.77
N VAL A 95 -11.08 -16.01 -1.45
CA VAL A 95 -11.73 -16.92 -0.49
C VAL A 95 -12.92 -16.22 0.12
N VAL A 96 -14.10 -16.83 0.08
CA VAL A 96 -15.34 -16.23 0.60
C VAL A 96 -16.26 -17.25 1.28
N PRO A 97 -16.99 -16.85 2.34
CA PRO A 97 -18.05 -17.66 2.93
C PRO A 97 -19.20 -17.90 1.96
N ALA A 98 -19.81 -19.09 2.01
CA ALA A 98 -20.93 -19.42 1.13
C ALA A 98 -22.18 -18.57 1.39
N GLU A 99 -22.37 -18.11 2.63
CA GLU A 99 -23.47 -17.25 3.07
C GLU A 99 -23.29 -15.77 2.72
N LEU A 100 -22.11 -15.38 2.22
CA LEU A 100 -21.85 -14.00 1.82
C LEU A 100 -22.81 -13.59 0.69
N PRO A 101 -23.44 -12.39 0.74
CA PRO A 101 -24.23 -11.88 -0.37
C PRO A 101 -23.39 -11.84 -1.66
N ALA A 102 -23.93 -12.40 -2.75
CA ALA A 102 -23.23 -12.46 -4.04
C ALA A 102 -22.92 -11.09 -4.66
N THR A 103 -23.57 -10.02 -4.18
CA THR A 103 -23.23 -8.64 -4.54
C THR A 103 -21.85 -8.23 -4.05
N TRP A 104 -21.39 -8.76 -2.91
CA TRP A 104 -20.13 -8.38 -2.29
C TRP A 104 -18.91 -8.67 -3.19
N PRO A 105 -18.68 -9.91 -3.69
CA PRO A 105 -17.57 -10.20 -4.59
C PRO A 105 -17.70 -9.47 -5.94
N VAL A 106 -18.91 -9.16 -6.37
CA VAL A 106 -19.14 -8.37 -7.60
C VAL A 106 -18.70 -6.92 -7.41
N GLU A 107 -19.06 -6.28 -6.30
CA GLU A 107 -18.62 -4.92 -5.96
C GLU A 107 -17.09 -4.87 -5.70
N LEU A 108 -16.52 -5.92 -5.09
CA LEU A 108 -15.06 -6.07 -4.94
C LEU A 108 -14.38 -6.05 -6.32
N MET A 109 -14.89 -6.85 -7.26
CA MET A 109 -14.35 -6.91 -8.63
C MET A 109 -14.48 -5.57 -9.36
N ASP A 110 -15.57 -4.84 -9.17
CA ASP A 110 -15.72 -3.48 -9.72
C ASP A 110 -14.63 -2.55 -9.17
N GLY A 111 -14.33 -2.64 -7.86
CA GLY A 111 -13.23 -1.87 -7.25
C GLY A 111 -11.84 -2.26 -7.83
N ILE A 112 -11.55 -3.55 -7.94
CA ILE A 112 -10.28 -4.03 -8.53
C ILE A 112 -10.14 -3.56 -9.98
N ARG A 113 -11.20 -3.72 -10.80
CA ARG A 113 -11.21 -3.26 -12.20
C ARG A 113 -10.92 -1.77 -12.32
N ASP A 114 -11.60 -0.95 -11.52
CA ASP A 114 -11.47 0.50 -11.61
C ASP A 114 -10.07 0.96 -11.18
N GLU A 115 -9.46 0.31 -10.17
CA GLU A 115 -8.08 0.59 -9.79
C GLU A 115 -7.08 0.15 -10.88
N CYS A 116 -7.29 -1.03 -11.47
CA CYS A 116 -6.49 -1.48 -12.59
C CYS A 116 -6.54 -0.49 -13.76
N GLN A 117 -7.70 0.10 -14.05
CA GLN A 117 -7.84 1.12 -15.10
C GLN A 117 -7.01 2.37 -14.80
N VAL A 118 -6.96 2.83 -13.54
CA VAL A 118 -6.11 3.97 -13.14
C VAL A 118 -4.63 3.67 -13.40
N ALA A 119 -4.18 2.46 -13.10
CA ALA A 119 -2.79 2.03 -13.31
C ALA A 119 -2.46 1.60 -14.75
N GLY A 120 -3.47 1.45 -15.62
CA GLY A 120 -3.31 0.95 -16.99
C GLY A 120 -3.17 -0.58 -17.09
N ALA A 121 -3.58 -1.30 -16.05
CA ALA A 121 -3.58 -2.76 -15.97
C ALA A 121 -4.97 -3.36 -16.24
N ALA A 122 -5.06 -4.68 -16.29
CA ALA A 122 -6.32 -5.41 -16.40
C ALA A 122 -6.32 -6.66 -15.52
N VAL A 123 -7.49 -7.06 -15.04
CA VAL A 123 -7.69 -8.39 -14.43
C VAL A 123 -7.72 -9.42 -15.54
N VAL A 124 -6.85 -10.43 -15.46
CA VAL A 124 -6.69 -11.42 -16.53
C VAL A 124 -7.10 -12.83 -16.13
N GLY A 125 -7.40 -13.06 -14.87
CA GLY A 125 -7.84 -14.35 -14.37
C GLY A 125 -7.86 -14.38 -12.85
N GLY A 126 -8.07 -15.58 -12.31
CA GLY A 126 -8.10 -15.80 -10.87
C GLY A 126 -8.78 -17.11 -10.51
N ASP A 127 -9.00 -17.26 -9.21
CA ASP A 127 -9.67 -18.42 -8.61
C ASP A 127 -10.60 -17.97 -7.50
N VAL A 128 -11.67 -18.72 -7.24
CA VAL A 128 -12.62 -18.44 -6.17
C VAL A 128 -12.89 -19.73 -5.41
N VAL A 129 -12.59 -19.73 -4.11
CA VAL A 129 -12.82 -20.88 -3.25
C VAL A 129 -13.67 -20.53 -2.03
N ARG A 130 -14.32 -21.53 -1.47
CA ARG A 130 -15.07 -21.40 -0.22
C ARG A 130 -14.11 -21.40 0.98
N GLY A 131 -14.32 -20.49 1.93
CA GLY A 131 -13.65 -20.47 3.24
C GLY A 131 -14.49 -19.75 4.28
N GLU A 132 -13.98 -19.66 5.51
CA GLU A 132 -14.70 -19.04 6.62
C GLU A 132 -14.49 -17.52 6.70
N THR A 133 -13.30 -17.06 6.32
CA THR A 133 -12.91 -15.65 6.38
C THR A 133 -12.63 -15.11 4.98
N ILE A 134 -13.08 -13.91 4.70
CA ILE A 134 -12.80 -13.28 3.41
C ILE A 134 -11.30 -13.01 3.29
N THR A 135 -10.70 -13.61 2.25
CA THR A 135 -9.30 -13.39 1.90
C THR A 135 -9.21 -12.98 0.43
N VAL A 136 -8.52 -11.87 0.18
CA VAL A 136 -8.31 -11.32 -1.16
C VAL A 136 -6.81 -11.33 -1.42
N SER A 137 -6.35 -12.19 -2.33
CA SER A 137 -4.95 -12.17 -2.77
C SER A 137 -4.88 -11.73 -4.23
N ILE A 138 -4.01 -10.77 -4.50
CA ILE A 138 -3.76 -10.27 -5.86
C ILE A 138 -2.30 -10.55 -6.20
N THR A 139 -2.08 -11.10 -7.39
CA THR A 139 -0.76 -11.15 -8.02
C THR A 139 -0.74 -10.13 -9.16
N ALA A 140 0.15 -9.15 -9.06
CA ALA A 140 0.33 -8.13 -10.09
C ALA A 140 1.54 -8.44 -10.98
N LEU A 141 1.42 -8.10 -12.25
CA LEU A 141 2.46 -8.23 -13.28
C LEU A 141 2.77 -6.87 -13.89
N GLY A 142 4.04 -6.62 -14.22
CA GLY A 142 4.49 -5.39 -14.84
C GLY A 142 5.58 -5.56 -15.89
N ASP A 143 5.74 -4.51 -16.70
CA ASP A 143 6.70 -4.42 -17.80
C ASP A 143 7.69 -3.28 -17.53
N LEU A 144 8.99 -3.57 -17.56
CA LEU A 144 10.06 -2.60 -17.35
C LEU A 144 10.31 -1.69 -18.59
N ARG A 145 9.68 -1.99 -19.71
CA ARG A 145 9.83 -1.21 -20.96
C ARG A 145 11.29 -0.98 -21.37
N ASN A 146 12.12 -2.03 -21.27
CA ASN A 146 13.55 -2.06 -21.54
C ASN A 146 14.43 -1.24 -20.55
N HIS A 147 13.88 -0.72 -19.44
CA HIS A 147 14.69 -0.17 -18.36
C HIS A 147 15.22 -1.28 -17.43
N GLU A 148 16.28 -1.00 -16.70
CA GLU A 148 16.64 -1.85 -15.58
C GLU A 148 15.71 -1.58 -14.38
N PRO A 149 15.41 -2.59 -13.55
CA PRO A 149 14.59 -2.38 -12.36
C PRO A 149 15.33 -1.46 -11.39
N VAL A 150 14.62 -0.50 -10.81
CA VAL A 150 15.12 0.24 -9.65
C VAL A 150 14.83 -0.60 -8.43
N THR A 151 15.89 -0.97 -7.70
CA THR A 151 15.80 -1.83 -6.52
C THR A 151 16.01 -1.04 -5.24
N ARG A 152 15.84 -1.67 -4.09
CA ARG A 152 16.19 -1.09 -2.78
C ARG A 152 17.71 -0.90 -2.60
N SER A 153 18.54 -1.59 -3.40
CA SER A 153 19.99 -1.45 -3.39
C SER A 153 20.47 -0.51 -4.49
N GLY A 154 21.33 0.45 -4.16
CA GLY A 154 21.88 1.39 -5.14
C GLY A 154 22.01 2.82 -4.64
N ALA A 155 21.38 3.17 -3.50
CA ALA A 155 21.55 4.46 -2.87
C ALA A 155 23.01 4.71 -2.46
N GLN A 156 23.49 5.93 -2.68
CA GLN A 156 24.87 6.32 -2.41
C GLN A 156 24.92 7.54 -1.48
N PRO A 157 25.94 7.62 -0.59
CA PRO A 157 26.14 8.85 0.20
C PRO A 157 26.21 10.10 -0.68
N GLY A 158 25.39 11.11 -0.34
CA GLY A 158 25.23 12.34 -1.13
C GLY A 158 23.99 12.34 -2.01
N ASP A 159 23.30 11.22 -2.20
CA ASP A 159 21.98 11.21 -2.85
C ASP A 159 20.96 11.94 -1.99
N VAL A 160 19.99 12.60 -2.64
CA VAL A 160 18.81 13.15 -1.98
C VAL A 160 17.74 12.08 -1.86
N VAL A 161 16.98 12.07 -0.76
CA VAL A 161 15.80 11.24 -0.56
C VAL A 161 14.57 12.07 -0.90
N ALA A 162 13.77 11.60 -1.85
CA ALA A 162 12.57 12.30 -2.27
C ALA A 162 11.34 11.37 -2.29
N VAL A 163 10.18 11.94 -1.98
CA VAL A 163 8.90 11.24 -1.93
C VAL A 163 7.87 11.91 -2.82
N THR A 164 6.97 11.11 -3.38
CA THR A 164 5.76 11.56 -4.06
C THR A 164 4.57 10.72 -3.63
N GLY A 165 3.40 11.34 -3.49
CA GLY A 165 2.21 10.75 -2.87
C GLY A 165 1.97 11.31 -1.47
N TRP A 166 1.02 10.71 -0.77
CA TRP A 166 0.61 11.08 0.58
C TRP A 166 1.38 10.27 1.62
N LEU A 167 1.63 10.83 2.80
CA LEU A 167 2.24 10.14 3.94
C LEU A 167 1.40 10.38 5.20
N GLY A 168 1.10 9.29 5.93
CA GLY A 168 0.35 9.33 7.19
C GLY A 168 -1.16 9.47 7.01
N TRP A 169 -1.67 9.57 5.77
CA TRP A 169 -3.09 9.77 5.51
C TRP A 169 -3.90 8.52 5.87
N SER A 170 -3.43 7.33 5.49
CA SER A 170 -4.07 6.07 5.84
C SER A 170 -4.09 5.87 7.36
N ALA A 171 -2.98 6.10 8.05
CA ALA A 171 -2.88 5.97 9.50
C ALA A 171 -3.80 6.97 10.26
N ALA A 172 -3.89 8.22 9.81
CA ALA A 172 -4.83 9.20 10.36
C ALA A 172 -6.29 8.77 10.12
N GLY A 173 -6.60 8.22 8.95
CA GLY A 173 -7.91 7.68 8.60
C GLY A 173 -8.29 6.47 9.47
N LEU A 174 -7.35 5.55 9.71
CA LEU A 174 -7.50 4.44 10.63
C LEU A 174 -7.80 4.92 12.05
N ALA A 175 -7.06 5.93 12.54
CA ALA A 175 -7.27 6.51 13.86
C ALA A 175 -8.69 7.11 14.04
N VAL A 176 -9.24 7.71 12.98
CA VAL A 176 -10.62 8.21 12.93
C VAL A 176 -11.63 7.06 12.96
N LEU A 177 -11.43 6.04 12.11
CA LEU A 177 -12.32 4.88 12.00
C LEU A 177 -12.36 4.05 13.29
N ALA A 178 -11.21 3.82 13.93
CA ALA A 178 -11.09 3.05 15.19
C ALA A 178 -11.90 3.69 16.33
N ARG A 179 -12.08 5.01 16.30
CA ARG A 179 -12.93 5.75 17.28
C ARG A 179 -14.39 5.87 16.86
N GLY A 180 -14.83 5.14 15.84
CA GLY A 180 -16.20 5.13 15.35
C GLY A 180 -16.59 6.33 14.51
N PHE A 181 -15.66 7.25 14.19
CA PHE A 181 -15.93 8.41 13.37
C PHE A 181 -15.76 8.11 11.86
N ARG A 182 -16.30 8.97 11.03
CA ARG A 182 -16.25 8.89 9.55
C ARG A 182 -15.83 10.21 8.92
N SER A 183 -15.31 11.14 9.72
CA SER A 183 -14.88 12.49 9.33
C SER A 183 -13.61 12.86 10.08
N PRO A 184 -12.63 13.54 9.47
CA PRO A 184 -12.66 14.10 8.10
C PRO A 184 -12.62 13.02 7.00
N ARG A 185 -13.49 13.17 6.01
CA ARG A 185 -13.70 12.15 4.97
C ARG A 185 -12.44 11.84 4.17
N ALA A 186 -11.61 12.85 3.86
CA ALA A 186 -10.41 12.68 3.05
C ALA A 186 -9.45 11.62 3.62
N PHE A 187 -9.18 11.63 4.93
CA PHE A 187 -8.31 10.65 5.58
C PHE A 187 -8.97 9.26 5.66
N VAL A 188 -10.28 9.20 5.97
CA VAL A 188 -11.04 7.94 5.96
C VAL A 188 -11.01 7.28 4.58
N GLU A 189 -11.18 8.06 3.52
CA GLU A 189 -11.12 7.56 2.13
C GLU A 189 -9.68 7.12 1.78
N ALA A 190 -8.64 7.84 2.22
CA ALA A 190 -7.26 7.45 2.00
C ALA A 190 -6.93 6.09 2.64
N HIS A 191 -7.45 5.80 3.84
CA HIS A 191 -7.31 4.47 4.44
C HIS A 191 -8.06 3.39 3.67
N ARG A 192 -9.28 3.69 3.19
CA ARG A 192 -10.12 2.73 2.46
C ARG A 192 -9.62 2.47 1.04
N ARG A 193 -9.10 3.51 0.40
CA ARG A 193 -8.71 3.52 -1.02
C ARG A 193 -7.46 4.37 -1.18
N PRO A 194 -6.27 3.83 -0.91
CA PRO A 194 -5.03 4.54 -1.16
C PRO A 194 -4.92 4.91 -2.65
N GLU A 195 -4.23 6.00 -2.93
CA GLU A 195 -4.03 6.55 -4.28
C GLU A 195 -2.53 6.56 -4.64
N PRO A 196 -1.92 5.40 -4.91
CA PRO A 196 -0.50 5.33 -5.24
C PRO A 196 -0.19 6.10 -6.53
N PRO A 197 0.93 6.82 -6.60
CA PRO A 197 1.32 7.56 -7.79
C PRO A 197 2.00 6.64 -8.83
N TYR A 198 1.29 5.67 -9.42
CA TYR A 198 1.83 4.61 -10.30
C TYR A 198 2.79 5.10 -11.38
N HIS A 199 2.52 6.27 -11.98
CA HIS A 199 3.38 6.82 -13.03
C HIS A 199 4.71 7.36 -12.51
N ALA A 200 4.82 7.57 -11.18
CA ALA A 200 6.02 8.14 -10.60
C ALA A 200 7.19 7.15 -10.59
N GLY A 201 6.94 5.87 -10.37
CA GLY A 201 7.99 4.84 -10.37
C GLY A 201 8.74 4.73 -11.71
N PRO A 202 8.05 4.45 -12.84
CA PRO A 202 8.69 4.45 -14.16
C PRO A 202 9.36 5.78 -14.53
N ALA A 203 8.76 6.90 -14.09
CA ALA A 203 9.37 8.22 -14.29
C ALA A 203 10.66 8.38 -13.46
N ALA A 204 10.68 7.91 -12.22
CA ALA A 204 11.87 7.92 -11.37
C ALA A 204 13.01 7.08 -11.96
N ALA A 205 12.70 5.89 -12.48
CA ALA A 205 13.66 5.06 -13.21
C ALA A 205 14.28 5.82 -14.39
N SER A 206 13.45 6.50 -15.17
CA SER A 206 13.91 7.32 -16.31
C SER A 206 14.72 8.55 -15.90
N LEU A 207 14.51 9.07 -14.68
CA LEU A 207 15.27 10.19 -14.11
C LEU A 207 16.59 9.74 -13.47
N GLY A 208 16.84 8.43 -13.37
CA GLY A 208 18.06 7.87 -12.78
C GLY A 208 17.97 7.73 -11.26
N ALA A 209 16.81 7.35 -10.73
CA ALA A 209 16.68 6.94 -9.34
C ALA A 209 17.70 5.84 -9.02
N THR A 210 18.43 6.01 -7.91
CA THR A 210 19.48 5.07 -7.48
C THR A 210 18.93 3.93 -6.64
N ALA A 211 17.89 4.19 -5.82
CA ALA A 211 17.10 3.18 -5.14
C ALA A 211 15.64 3.67 -5.01
N MET A 212 14.71 2.72 -4.84
CA MET A 212 13.29 3.05 -4.74
C MET A 212 12.51 1.97 -3.99
N THR A 213 11.44 2.36 -3.31
CA THR A 213 10.41 1.49 -2.74
C THR A 213 9.09 2.27 -2.67
N ASP A 214 7.97 1.59 -2.47
CA ASP A 214 6.75 2.24 -1.99
C ASP A 214 6.77 2.35 -0.45
N VAL A 215 5.83 3.08 0.12
CA VAL A 215 5.67 3.24 1.58
C VAL A 215 4.44 2.44 2.01
N SER A 216 4.66 1.17 2.37
CA SER A 216 3.64 0.21 2.78
C SER A 216 3.57 0.02 4.29
N ASP A 217 4.71 -0.06 4.98
CA ASP A 217 4.82 -0.29 6.42
C ASP A 217 5.09 0.99 7.22
N GLY A 218 5.52 2.03 6.53
CA GLY A 218 5.85 3.35 7.09
C GLY A 218 7.18 3.86 6.58
N LEU A 219 7.29 5.17 6.43
CA LEU A 219 8.43 5.82 5.78
C LEU A 219 9.78 5.41 6.39
N ILE A 220 9.88 5.34 7.72
CA ILE A 220 11.14 4.94 8.40
C ILE A 220 11.43 3.46 8.16
N ALA A 221 10.44 2.58 8.24
CA ALA A 221 10.61 1.14 8.02
C ALA A 221 11.07 0.87 6.59
N ASP A 222 10.37 1.43 5.60
CA ASP A 222 10.64 1.20 4.18
C ASP A 222 11.97 1.81 3.71
N LEU A 223 12.32 3.00 4.23
CA LEU A 223 13.65 3.57 4.03
C LEU A 223 14.76 2.76 4.74
N GLY A 224 14.43 2.10 5.84
CA GLY A 224 15.31 1.14 6.50
C GLY A 224 15.73 0.01 5.58
N HIS A 225 14.82 -0.51 4.76
CA HIS A 225 15.12 -1.53 3.75
C HIS A 225 16.07 -1.00 2.65
N ILE A 226 15.89 0.25 2.21
CA ILE A 226 16.84 0.88 1.27
C ILE A 226 18.21 1.03 1.92
N ALA A 227 18.27 1.54 3.15
CA ALA A 227 19.50 1.78 3.87
C ALA A 227 20.28 0.48 4.09
N GLU A 228 19.59 -0.60 4.49
CA GLU A 228 20.17 -1.93 4.66
C GLU A 228 20.71 -2.51 3.36
N ALA A 229 19.86 -2.55 2.32
CA ALA A 229 20.23 -3.12 1.02
C ALA A 229 21.37 -2.35 0.34
N SER A 230 21.43 -1.03 0.53
CA SER A 230 22.47 -0.15 -0.02
C SER A 230 23.70 0.00 0.90
N LYS A 231 23.65 -0.50 2.14
CA LYS A 231 24.70 -0.36 3.17
C LYS A 231 25.05 1.09 3.46
N VAL A 232 24.05 1.93 3.55
CA VAL A 232 24.15 3.37 3.83
C VAL A 232 23.31 3.71 5.07
N ARG A 233 23.25 4.97 5.40
CA ARG A 233 22.29 5.55 6.34
C ARG A 233 21.49 6.64 5.66
N ILE A 234 20.26 6.85 6.10
CA ILE A 234 19.38 7.89 5.61
C ILE A 234 19.05 8.84 6.77
N ASP A 235 19.14 10.14 6.53
CA ASP A 235 18.70 11.15 7.47
C ASP A 235 17.51 11.92 6.90
N LEU A 236 16.38 11.92 7.64
CA LEU A 236 15.15 12.62 7.28
C LEU A 236 15.13 14.00 7.96
N HIS A 237 14.64 15.01 7.25
CA HIS A 237 14.54 16.38 7.74
C HIS A 237 13.07 16.72 7.99
N THR A 238 12.65 16.86 9.26
CA THR A 238 11.26 17.16 9.63
C THR A 238 10.75 18.47 9.03
N THR A 239 11.63 19.46 8.86
CA THR A 239 11.30 20.75 8.24
C THR A 239 10.93 20.67 6.76
N ALA A 240 11.27 19.55 6.08
CA ALA A 240 10.93 19.28 4.69
C ALA A 240 9.69 18.39 4.53
N ILE A 241 9.15 17.90 5.65
CA ILE A 241 7.98 17.03 5.70
C ILE A 241 6.73 17.88 5.92
N ASP A 242 5.75 17.72 5.02
CA ASP A 242 4.48 18.45 5.11
C ASP A 242 3.48 17.66 5.97
N VAL A 243 2.99 18.31 7.02
CA VAL A 243 1.91 17.79 7.88
C VAL A 243 0.67 18.66 7.68
N PRO A 244 -0.39 18.16 7.01
CA PRO A 244 -1.59 18.95 6.78
C PRO A 244 -2.24 19.43 8.09
N THR A 245 -2.76 20.66 8.10
CA THR A 245 -3.44 21.21 9.28
C THR A 245 -4.55 20.30 9.80
N GLN A 246 -5.36 19.73 8.90
CA GLN A 246 -6.43 18.80 9.31
C GLN A 246 -5.89 17.52 9.96
N MET A 247 -4.71 17.04 9.57
CA MET A 247 -4.06 15.90 10.23
C MET A 247 -3.61 16.31 11.65
N SER A 248 -3.12 17.53 11.82
CA SER A 248 -2.78 18.09 13.14
C SER A 248 -4.02 18.20 14.04
N ASP A 249 -5.17 18.64 13.49
CA ASP A 249 -6.42 18.72 14.21
C ASP A 249 -6.89 17.32 14.69
N ILE A 250 -6.77 16.30 13.82
CA ILE A 250 -7.05 14.91 14.21
C ILE A 250 -6.09 14.47 15.31
N GLY A 251 -4.79 14.70 15.14
CA GLY A 251 -3.76 14.35 16.11
C GLY A 251 -4.05 14.93 17.50
N GLN A 252 -4.40 16.22 17.56
CA GLN A 252 -4.81 16.87 18.79
C GLN A 252 -6.05 16.23 19.41
N ALA A 253 -7.06 15.91 18.61
CA ALA A 253 -8.31 15.30 19.09
C ALA A 253 -8.12 13.87 19.64
N VAL A 254 -7.13 13.13 19.13
CA VAL A 254 -6.89 11.73 19.51
C VAL A 254 -5.64 11.52 20.39
N GLY A 255 -4.91 12.60 20.70
CA GLY A 255 -3.71 12.55 21.56
C GLY A 255 -2.49 11.93 20.89
N VAL A 256 -2.35 12.02 19.57
CA VAL A 256 -1.24 11.47 18.79
C VAL A 256 -0.52 12.58 18.05
N ASP A 257 0.81 12.55 18.08
CA ASP A 257 1.64 13.45 17.25
C ASP A 257 1.44 13.10 15.75
N PRO A 258 0.91 14.03 14.93
CA PRO A 258 0.66 13.74 13.52
C PRO A 258 1.93 13.42 12.72
N LEU A 259 3.10 13.91 13.15
CA LEU A 259 4.39 13.56 12.56
C LEU A 259 4.68 12.07 12.70
N GLN A 260 4.22 11.42 13.77
CA GLN A 260 4.33 9.97 13.93
C GLN A 260 3.60 9.23 12.81
N TRP A 261 2.38 9.66 12.42
CA TRP A 261 1.66 9.04 11.30
C TRP A 261 2.41 9.20 9.98
N VAL A 262 3.02 10.36 9.74
CA VAL A 262 3.79 10.60 8.52
C VAL A 262 5.06 9.75 8.44
N LEU A 263 5.73 9.55 9.58
CA LEU A 263 7.00 8.82 9.66
C LEU A 263 6.83 7.29 9.75
N THR A 264 5.75 6.82 10.38
CA THR A 264 5.58 5.40 10.71
C THR A 264 4.24 4.80 10.30
N GLY A 265 3.33 5.62 9.74
CA GLY A 265 2.05 5.13 9.20
C GLY A 265 2.25 4.38 7.90
N GLY A 266 1.66 3.19 7.83
CA GLY A 266 1.65 2.37 6.63
C GLY A 266 0.42 2.58 5.75
N GLU A 267 0.35 1.78 4.68
CA GLU A 267 -0.77 1.66 3.74
C GLU A 267 -1.06 2.92 2.88
N ASP A 268 -0.14 3.88 2.80
CA ASP A 268 -0.28 5.05 1.91
C ASP A 268 0.20 4.77 0.48
N HIS A 269 1.15 3.84 0.31
CA HIS A 269 1.76 3.46 -0.96
C HIS A 269 2.32 4.64 -1.77
N ALA A 270 2.81 5.67 -1.08
CA ALA A 270 3.62 6.71 -1.69
C ALA A 270 4.90 6.09 -2.27
N ILE A 271 5.50 6.69 -3.29
CA ILE A 271 6.80 6.26 -3.81
C ILE A 271 7.91 7.10 -3.19
N VAL A 272 8.87 6.44 -2.56
CA VAL A 272 10.10 7.07 -2.06
C VAL A 272 11.30 6.55 -2.84
N ALA A 273 12.19 7.47 -3.25
CA ALA A 273 13.37 7.13 -4.04
C ALA A 273 14.56 8.02 -3.67
N THR A 274 15.75 7.50 -3.97
CA THR A 274 16.99 8.26 -3.88
C THR A 274 17.48 8.67 -5.27
N PHE A 275 18.07 9.86 -5.35
CA PHE A 275 18.56 10.44 -6.61
C PHE A 275 19.90 11.14 -6.39
N PRO A 276 20.80 11.16 -7.41
CA PRO A 276 21.94 12.06 -7.39
C PRO A 276 21.50 13.51 -7.17
N PRO A 277 22.27 14.32 -6.42
CA PRO A 277 21.84 15.66 -5.98
C PRO A 277 21.66 16.69 -7.11
N ASP A 278 22.21 16.43 -8.28
CA ASP A 278 22.09 17.27 -9.48
C ASP A 278 20.86 16.95 -10.37
N VAL A 279 20.11 15.91 -10.05
CA VAL A 279 18.88 15.54 -10.77
C VAL A 279 17.78 16.58 -10.50
N LYS A 280 17.23 17.14 -11.59
CA LYS A 280 16.09 18.06 -11.50
C LYS A 280 14.79 17.28 -11.35
N LEU A 281 14.32 17.18 -10.13
CA LEU A 281 13.07 16.50 -9.82
C LEU A 281 11.85 17.34 -10.23
N PRO A 282 10.81 16.72 -10.85
CA PRO A 282 9.53 17.39 -11.07
C PRO A 282 8.87 17.83 -9.76
N ALA A 283 8.03 18.88 -9.79
CA ALA A 283 7.42 19.51 -8.62
C ALA A 283 6.57 18.54 -7.74
N ARG A 284 6.15 17.40 -8.26
CA ARG A 284 5.44 16.36 -7.48
C ARG A 284 6.36 15.64 -6.48
N TRP A 285 7.68 15.65 -6.69
CA TRP A 285 8.64 15.08 -5.78
C TRP A 285 9.06 16.10 -4.73
N ARG A 286 9.07 15.74 -3.48
CA ARG A 286 9.56 16.52 -2.35
C ARG A 286 10.82 15.87 -1.82
N VAL A 287 11.90 16.61 -1.78
CA VAL A 287 13.13 16.17 -1.09
C VAL A 287 12.86 16.26 0.42
N ILE A 288 13.01 15.15 1.12
CA ILE A 288 12.68 15.01 2.55
C ILE A 288 13.89 14.59 3.40
N GLY A 289 15.04 14.36 2.78
CA GLY A 289 16.24 13.92 3.48
C GLY A 289 17.38 13.65 2.52
N GLU A 290 18.41 13.03 3.05
CA GLU A 290 19.64 12.70 2.33
C GLU A 290 20.19 11.33 2.72
N VAL A 291 20.95 10.73 1.80
CA VAL A 291 21.71 9.51 2.05
C VAL A 291 23.08 9.89 2.58
N VAL A 292 23.44 9.35 3.74
CA VAL A 292 24.72 9.65 4.41
C VAL A 292 25.56 8.40 4.59
N SER A 293 26.84 8.59 4.84
CA SER A 293 27.79 7.50 5.05
C SER A 293 27.39 6.64 6.26
N PRO A 294 27.68 5.34 6.24
CA PRO A 294 27.44 4.45 7.37
C PRO A 294 28.09 4.95 8.66
N SER A 295 27.47 4.75 9.79
CA SER A 295 27.99 5.07 11.12
C SER A 295 27.46 4.09 12.15
N ALA A 296 27.77 4.31 13.44
CA ALA A 296 27.21 3.53 14.54
C ALA A 296 25.73 3.87 14.86
N LEU A 297 25.16 4.91 14.23
CA LEU A 297 23.75 5.26 14.39
C LEU A 297 22.85 4.29 13.63
N PRO A 298 21.52 4.23 13.97
CA PRO A 298 20.54 3.48 13.20
C PRO A 298 20.56 3.81 11.70
N GLN A 299 20.06 2.89 10.90
CA GLN A 299 19.99 3.02 9.43
C GLN A 299 19.19 4.24 8.97
N VAL A 300 18.11 4.60 9.70
CA VAL A 300 17.35 5.81 9.47
C VAL A 300 17.38 6.68 10.72
N THR A 301 17.66 7.97 10.52
CA THR A 301 17.63 9.01 11.56
C THR A 301 16.66 10.11 11.14
N VAL A 302 16.20 10.90 12.11
CA VAL A 302 15.33 12.05 11.90
C VAL A 302 16.01 13.25 12.55
N ASP A 303 16.31 14.28 11.74
CA ASP A 303 17.09 15.47 12.17
C ASP A 303 18.42 15.08 12.87
N GLY A 304 19.11 14.08 12.33
CA GLY A 304 20.39 13.57 12.84
C GLY A 304 20.31 12.68 14.09
N ALA A 305 19.11 12.46 14.65
CA ALA A 305 18.89 11.66 15.86
C ALA A 305 18.21 10.31 15.56
N PRO A 306 18.47 9.26 16.34
CA PRO A 306 17.69 8.03 16.28
C PRO A 306 16.21 8.29 16.54
N TRP A 307 15.32 7.59 15.79
CA TRP A 307 13.91 7.56 16.10
C TRP A 307 13.67 6.63 17.28
N ASP A 308 13.03 7.12 18.34
CA ASP A 308 12.88 6.44 19.64
C ASP A 308 11.55 5.67 19.81
N ARG A 309 10.74 5.58 18.74
CA ARG A 309 9.45 4.91 18.72
C ARG A 309 9.45 3.78 17.69
N ALA A 310 8.33 3.03 17.58
CA ALA A 310 8.16 2.04 16.52
C ALA A 310 8.39 2.67 15.15
N SER A 311 9.12 1.98 14.29
CA SER A 311 9.53 2.47 12.96
C SER A 311 8.46 2.27 11.89
N GLY A 312 7.46 1.40 12.14
CA GLY A 312 6.41 1.05 11.18
C GLY A 312 5.59 -0.14 11.66
N TRP A 313 4.82 -0.71 10.71
CA TRP A 313 3.98 -1.89 10.94
C TRP A 313 4.82 -3.17 10.95
N ASP A 314 4.43 -4.14 11.82
CA ASP A 314 4.97 -5.50 11.84
C ASP A 314 3.81 -6.50 11.94
N HIS A 315 3.65 -7.36 10.94
CA HIS A 315 2.58 -8.36 10.90
C HIS A 315 2.65 -9.42 12.00
N PHE A 316 3.82 -9.62 12.60
CA PHE A 316 4.10 -10.61 13.65
C PHE A 316 4.49 -9.96 14.98
N GLY A 317 4.53 -8.63 15.04
CA GLY A 317 4.84 -7.86 16.25
C GLY A 317 3.75 -8.01 17.32
N ASP A 318 4.16 -8.09 18.60
CA ASP A 318 3.26 -8.12 19.73
C ASP A 318 2.55 -6.77 19.90
N GLY A 319 1.21 -6.73 19.76
CA GLY A 319 0.42 -5.62 20.28
C GLY A 319 -0.46 -4.83 19.33
N TYR A 320 -0.62 -5.22 18.06
CA TYR A 320 -1.60 -4.55 17.19
C TYR A 320 -2.77 -5.46 16.80
N GLU A 321 -3.85 -5.40 17.58
CA GLU A 321 -5.18 -5.70 17.02
C GLU A 321 -5.56 -4.55 16.08
N TYR A 322 -6.07 -4.85 14.89
CA TYR A 322 -6.54 -3.87 13.91
C TYR A 322 -7.59 -2.96 14.55
N GLY A 323 -7.20 -1.71 14.87
CA GLY A 323 -8.01 -0.73 15.61
C GLY A 323 -7.78 -0.64 17.11
N GLY A 324 -6.86 -1.43 17.67
CA GLY A 324 -6.45 -1.34 19.07
C GLY A 324 -5.30 -0.33 19.24
N PHE A 325 -5.59 0.94 19.37
CA PHE A 325 -4.71 1.84 20.13
C PHE A 325 -4.94 1.51 21.60
N GLY A 326 -3.94 0.92 22.26
CA GLY A 326 -4.02 0.38 23.59
C GLY A 326 -4.71 1.33 24.58
N ASP A 327 -5.65 0.79 25.30
CA ASP A 327 -6.17 1.35 26.53
C ASP A 327 -5.11 1.14 27.64
N GLU A 328 -3.98 1.84 27.52
CA GLU A 328 -3.04 1.99 28.62
C GLU A 328 -3.56 3.08 29.56
N GLY A 329 -4.44 2.70 30.48
CA GLY A 329 -4.82 3.62 31.55
C GLY A 329 -6.16 3.42 32.19
N ALA A 330 -6.41 2.22 32.75
CA ALA A 330 -7.41 2.06 33.78
C ALA A 330 -7.00 0.98 34.81
N ASP A 331 -5.86 1.16 35.41
CA ASP A 331 -5.64 0.60 36.76
C ASP A 331 -6.46 1.45 37.75
N GLY A 332 -7.69 1.03 37.98
CA GLY A 332 -8.51 1.50 39.08
C GLY A 332 -7.88 1.06 40.40
N PRO A 333 -8.00 1.88 41.47
CA PRO A 333 -7.34 1.61 42.75
C PRO A 333 -7.91 0.35 43.40
N GLY A 334 -7.01 -0.52 43.86
CA GLY A 334 -7.33 -1.71 44.61
C GLY A 334 -8.23 -1.38 45.81
N GLU A 335 -9.33 -2.11 45.94
CA GLU A 335 -10.04 -2.25 47.22
C GLU A 335 -9.25 -3.21 48.12
N ASP A 336 -8.37 -2.63 48.93
CA ASP A 336 -8.00 -3.23 50.22
C ASP A 336 -9.14 -3.00 51.18
N GLY A 337 -9.61 -4.06 51.79
CA GLY A 337 -10.48 -3.88 52.95
C GLY A 337 -11.26 -5.07 53.46
N ALA A 338 -10.70 -5.71 54.49
CA ALA A 338 -11.31 -6.53 55.55
C ALA A 338 -11.65 -7.97 55.20
#